data_534ba3cb422cd35f066f0c76c65fb310
#
_entry.id   534ba3cb422cd35f066f0c76c65fb310
#
_cell.length_a   1.000
_cell.length_b   1.000
_cell.length_c   1.000
_cell.angle_alpha   90.00
_cell.angle_beta   90.00
_cell.angle_gamma   90.00
#
_symmetry.space_group_name_H-M   'P 1'
#
loop_
_entity.id
_entity.type
_entity.pdbx_description
1 polymer ?
#
loop_
_entity_poly.entity_id
_entity_poly.type
_entity_poly.pdbx_seq_one_letter_code
_entity_poly.pdbx_strand_id
1 'polypeptide(L)'
;MLNHPTVDKLHQLRLSGMASALARQAQNPEIGQLSFDERLGLLVDSEAAERESRQNGARLKRAKLKQAATPEDVDFRHPRGLDRALFARLMTGRWVTEHQNILLCGPTGVGKTFLACALANQACRQGRSALYVRLPRLLPALAIGRGDGSYVKSLAQLAKTDVLVIDDWGLAPLTDEGRRDLLEIFDDRHGARSTIITSQLQVKHWHTSIGDPTLADAILDRLVHQAHTMDLDGESLRKKEKPE
;
A
#
# COMPACT_ATOMS: atom_id res chain seq x y z
N MET A 1 17.60 21.68 -32.86
CA MET A 1 18.68 20.97 -32.15
C MET A 1 18.94 19.69 -32.91
N LEU A 2 20.16 19.48 -33.43
CA LEU A 2 20.53 18.21 -34.05
C LEU A 2 20.51 17.13 -32.95
N ASN A 3 19.62 16.14 -33.08
CA ASN A 3 19.61 15.00 -32.17
C ASN A 3 20.98 14.31 -32.19
N HIS A 4 21.62 14.18 -31.04
CA HIS A 4 22.90 13.48 -30.96
C HIS A 4 22.64 11.98 -31.16
N PRO A 5 23.30 11.29 -32.11
CA PRO A 5 23.02 9.88 -32.44
C PRO A 5 23.03 8.94 -31.22
N THR A 6 23.88 9.25 -30.23
CA THR A 6 23.97 8.50 -28.97
C THR A 6 22.69 8.63 -28.14
N VAL A 7 22.07 9.85 -28.07
CA VAL A 7 20.83 10.08 -27.35
C VAL A 7 19.71 9.28 -27.97
N ASP A 8 19.60 9.26 -29.29
CA ASP A 8 18.60 8.47 -30.02
C ASP A 8 18.79 6.96 -29.75
N LYS A 9 20.04 6.50 -29.72
CA LYS A 9 20.35 5.11 -29.40
C LYS A 9 19.97 4.73 -27.97
N LEU A 10 20.21 5.61 -26.98
CA LEU A 10 19.80 5.42 -25.61
C LEU A 10 18.26 5.29 -25.48
N HIS A 11 17.50 6.13 -26.21
CA HIS A 11 16.04 6.02 -26.26
C HIS A 11 15.58 4.70 -26.87
N GLN A 12 16.19 4.23 -27.99
CA GLN A 12 15.90 2.94 -28.58
C GLN A 12 16.15 1.77 -27.61
N LEU A 13 17.19 1.87 -26.78
CA LEU A 13 17.53 0.91 -25.74
C LEU A 13 16.69 1.07 -24.46
N ARG A 14 15.73 2.00 -24.43
CA ARG A 14 14.90 2.33 -23.26
C ARG A 14 15.69 2.82 -22.04
N LEU A 15 16.79 3.51 -22.29
CA LEU A 15 17.66 4.14 -21.28
C LEU A 15 17.36 5.63 -21.20
N SER A 16 16.10 5.98 -20.90
CA SER A 16 15.60 7.36 -20.91
C SER A 16 16.25 8.26 -19.86
N GLY A 17 16.59 7.72 -18.69
CA GLY A 17 17.30 8.44 -17.64
C GLY A 17 18.71 8.83 -18.09
N MET A 18 19.46 7.90 -18.69
CA MET A 18 20.77 8.17 -19.27
C MET A 18 20.68 9.19 -20.42
N ALA A 19 19.69 9.05 -21.32
CA ALA A 19 19.49 9.99 -22.42
C ALA A 19 19.26 11.42 -21.91
N SER A 20 18.38 11.59 -20.93
CA SER A 20 18.10 12.88 -20.29
C SER A 20 19.31 13.44 -19.56
N ALA A 21 20.05 12.61 -18.84
CA ALA A 21 21.27 13.03 -18.15
C ALA A 21 22.38 13.45 -19.13
N LEU A 22 22.58 12.71 -20.23
CA LEU A 22 23.55 13.04 -21.27
C LEU A 22 23.23 14.41 -21.93
N ALA A 23 21.93 14.64 -22.22
CA ALA A 23 21.49 15.94 -22.75
C ALA A 23 21.75 17.10 -21.77
N ARG A 24 21.53 16.90 -20.45
CA ARG A 24 21.86 17.89 -19.42
C ARG A 24 23.37 18.10 -19.28
N GLN A 25 24.18 17.04 -19.33
CA GLN A 25 25.64 17.16 -19.30
C GLN A 25 26.18 18.00 -20.47
N ALA A 26 25.63 17.81 -21.67
CA ALA A 26 26.02 18.58 -22.85
C ALA A 26 25.74 20.10 -22.73
N GLN A 27 24.84 20.49 -21.84
CA GLN A 27 24.47 21.89 -21.58
C GLN A 27 25.25 22.53 -20.40
N ASN A 28 25.97 21.72 -19.63
CA ASN A 28 26.74 22.20 -18.48
C ASN A 28 28.20 22.46 -18.83
N PRO A 29 28.63 23.75 -18.81
CA PRO A 29 30.03 24.11 -19.12
C PRO A 29 31.05 23.47 -18.16
N GLU A 30 30.68 23.21 -16.91
CA GLU A 30 31.59 22.70 -15.91
C GLU A 30 31.76 21.16 -15.99
N ILE A 31 30.98 20.49 -16.82
CA ILE A 31 31.02 19.01 -16.93
C ILE A 31 32.38 18.49 -17.37
N GLY A 32 33.18 19.33 -18.07
CA GLY A 32 34.54 19.00 -18.49
C GLY A 32 35.55 18.85 -17.35
N GLN A 33 35.22 19.32 -16.14
CA GLN A 33 36.05 19.16 -14.94
C GLN A 33 35.96 17.72 -14.36
N LEU A 34 34.91 16.99 -14.69
CA LEU A 34 34.72 15.61 -14.27
C LEU A 34 35.40 14.65 -15.24
N SER A 35 36.01 13.59 -14.70
CA SER A 35 36.55 12.49 -15.46
C SER A 35 35.46 11.75 -16.25
N PHE A 36 35.84 10.93 -17.22
CA PHE A 36 34.88 10.11 -17.96
C PHE A 36 34.10 9.17 -17.05
N ASP A 37 34.77 8.54 -16.08
CA ASP A 37 34.13 7.58 -15.16
C ASP A 37 33.11 8.26 -14.26
N GLU A 38 33.40 9.45 -13.74
CA GLU A 38 32.45 10.24 -12.95
C GLU A 38 31.22 10.63 -13.78
N ARG A 39 31.43 11.08 -15.00
CA ARG A 39 30.33 11.45 -15.92
C ARG A 39 29.48 10.23 -16.28
N LEU A 40 30.09 9.10 -16.54
CA LEU A 40 29.39 7.84 -16.80
C LEU A 40 28.62 7.39 -15.58
N GLY A 41 29.19 7.47 -14.37
CA GLY A 41 28.51 7.19 -13.10
C GLY A 41 27.22 7.98 -12.96
N LEU A 42 27.25 9.31 -13.19
CA LEU A 42 26.07 10.17 -13.15
C LEU A 42 24.99 9.76 -14.17
N LEU A 43 25.37 9.26 -15.35
CA LEU A 43 24.41 8.73 -16.33
C LEU A 43 23.73 7.45 -15.82
N VAL A 44 24.50 6.52 -15.27
CA VAL A 44 24.00 5.26 -14.72
C VAL A 44 23.07 5.51 -13.54
N ASP A 45 23.45 6.39 -12.61
CA ASP A 45 22.63 6.77 -11.47
C ASP A 45 21.29 7.41 -11.89
N SER A 46 21.33 8.26 -12.92
CA SER A 46 20.11 8.86 -13.49
C SER A 46 19.18 7.81 -14.09
N GLU A 47 19.71 6.79 -14.76
CA GLU A 47 18.89 5.70 -15.30
C GLU A 47 18.30 4.84 -14.17
N ALA A 48 19.10 4.52 -13.15
CA ALA A 48 18.63 3.75 -12.00
C ALA A 48 17.47 4.48 -11.28
N ALA A 49 17.63 5.76 -11.00
CA ALA A 49 16.60 6.61 -10.38
C ALA A 49 15.32 6.71 -11.24
N GLU A 50 15.46 6.87 -12.56
CA GLU A 50 14.32 6.92 -13.48
C GLU A 50 13.57 5.59 -13.53
N ARG A 51 14.27 4.46 -13.53
CA ARG A 51 13.66 3.12 -13.48
C ARG A 51 12.93 2.89 -12.17
N GLU A 52 13.54 3.24 -11.06
CA GLU A 52 12.93 3.12 -9.73
C GLU A 52 11.65 3.97 -9.64
N SER A 53 11.72 5.23 -10.06
CA SER A 53 10.57 6.14 -10.10
C SER A 53 9.42 5.58 -10.95
N ARG A 54 9.72 5.07 -12.14
CA ARG A 54 8.73 4.47 -13.05
C ARG A 54 8.12 3.20 -12.45
N GLN A 55 8.93 2.33 -11.83
CA GLN A 55 8.43 1.13 -11.18
C GLN A 55 7.55 1.46 -9.98
N ASN A 56 7.95 2.46 -9.17
CA ASN A 56 7.15 2.94 -8.05
C ASN A 56 5.81 3.50 -8.53
N GLY A 57 5.81 4.35 -9.55
CA GLY A 57 4.58 4.87 -10.17
C GLY A 57 3.65 3.75 -10.67
N ALA A 58 4.20 2.70 -11.27
CA ALA A 58 3.44 1.54 -11.72
C ALA A 58 2.86 0.74 -10.53
N ARG A 59 3.61 0.56 -9.43
CA ARG A 59 3.13 -0.10 -8.19
C ARG A 59 1.98 0.70 -7.58
N LEU A 60 2.15 2.01 -7.41
CA LEU A 60 1.12 2.90 -6.84
C LEU A 60 -0.16 2.89 -7.69
N LYS A 61 -0.04 2.92 -9.01
CA LYS A 61 -1.20 2.83 -9.92
C LYS A 61 -1.96 1.51 -9.73
N ARG A 62 -1.23 0.39 -9.59
CA ARG A 62 -1.83 -0.94 -9.37
C ARG A 62 -2.43 -1.09 -7.98
N ALA A 63 -1.90 -0.40 -6.99
CA ALA A 63 -2.37 -0.44 -5.61
C ALA A 63 -3.79 0.12 -5.43
N LYS A 64 -4.26 0.96 -6.34
CA LYS A 64 -5.62 1.56 -6.33
C LYS A 64 -5.96 2.21 -4.98
N LEU A 65 -4.99 2.85 -4.34
CA LEU A 65 -5.19 3.49 -3.04
C LEU A 65 -6.34 4.50 -3.12
N LYS A 66 -7.20 4.50 -2.10
CA LYS A 66 -8.37 5.40 -2.05
C LYS A 66 -7.98 6.87 -1.93
N GLN A 67 -6.85 7.14 -1.32
CA GLN A 67 -6.33 8.49 -1.09
C GLN A 67 -4.86 8.55 -1.53
N ALA A 68 -4.46 9.68 -2.10
CA ALA A 68 -3.05 9.99 -2.39
C ALA A 68 -2.32 10.37 -1.09
N ALA A 69 -2.34 9.46 -0.10
CA ALA A 69 -1.70 9.67 1.19
C ALA A 69 -0.22 9.28 1.10
N THR A 70 0.63 10.17 1.56
CA THR A 70 2.05 9.89 1.75
C THR A 70 2.40 9.87 3.24
N PRO A 71 3.49 9.20 3.65
CA PRO A 71 3.94 9.22 5.03
C PRO A 71 4.19 10.62 5.57
N GLU A 72 4.68 11.50 4.71
CA GLU A 72 5.03 12.89 5.03
C GLU A 72 3.80 13.74 5.37
N ASP A 73 2.62 13.36 4.85
CA ASP A 73 1.35 14.05 5.06
C ASP A 73 0.65 13.66 6.38
N VAL A 74 1.24 12.75 7.16
CA VAL A 74 0.64 12.29 8.42
C VAL A 74 0.76 13.36 9.50
N ASP A 75 -0.38 13.95 9.88
CA ASP A 75 -0.42 14.90 10.99
C ASP A 75 -0.41 14.16 12.34
N PHE A 76 0.69 14.33 13.09
CA PHE A 76 0.88 13.81 14.43
C PHE A 76 0.43 14.77 15.54
N ARG A 77 0.03 16.01 15.20
CA ARG A 77 -0.41 17.02 16.18
C ARG A 77 -1.87 16.85 16.55
N HIS A 78 -2.65 16.23 15.66
CA HIS A 78 -4.06 15.98 15.93
C HIS A 78 -4.21 14.93 17.04
N PRO A 79 -4.93 15.23 18.14
CA PRO A 79 -5.11 14.32 19.28
C PRO A 79 -6.07 13.18 18.90
N ARG A 80 -5.53 12.09 18.38
CA ARG A 80 -6.27 10.91 17.94
C ARG A 80 -5.70 9.58 18.46
N GLY A 81 -4.84 9.64 19.47
CA GLY A 81 -4.21 8.43 20.03
C GLY A 81 -3.19 7.76 19.10
N LEU A 82 -2.75 8.43 18.03
CA LEU A 82 -1.76 7.87 17.12
C LEU A 82 -0.39 7.77 17.80
N ASP A 83 0.07 6.55 18.07
CA ASP A 83 1.41 6.29 18.57
C ASP A 83 2.45 6.59 17.48
N ARG A 84 3.15 7.71 17.68
CA ARG A 84 4.20 8.19 16.76
C ARG A 84 5.37 7.22 16.64
N ALA A 85 5.76 6.58 17.77
CA ALA A 85 6.89 5.65 17.78
C ALA A 85 6.54 4.35 17.02
N LEU A 86 5.34 3.81 17.25
CA LEU A 86 4.83 2.67 16.52
C LEU A 86 4.72 2.99 15.02
N PHE A 87 4.12 4.13 14.65
CA PHE A 87 3.98 4.51 13.25
C PHE A 87 5.35 4.66 12.56
N ALA A 88 6.32 5.34 13.20
CA ALA A 88 7.68 5.46 12.67
C ALA A 88 8.35 4.10 12.46
N ARG A 89 8.15 3.15 13.39
CA ARG A 89 8.63 1.77 13.26
C ARG A 89 7.98 1.05 12.08
N LEU A 90 6.68 1.22 11.85
CA LEU A 90 5.97 0.63 10.71
C LEU A 90 6.46 1.21 9.37
N MET A 91 6.88 2.47 9.34
CA MET A 91 7.44 3.11 8.16
C MET A 91 8.75 2.48 7.67
N THR A 92 9.48 1.74 8.52
CA THR A 92 10.67 0.98 8.10
C THR A 92 10.34 -0.17 7.14
N GLY A 93 9.07 -0.62 7.08
CA GLY A 93 8.63 -1.73 6.24
C GLY A 93 8.99 -3.12 6.77
N ARG A 94 9.60 -3.21 7.97
CA ARG A 94 10.01 -4.47 8.58
C ARG A 94 8.82 -5.43 8.77
N TRP A 95 7.67 -4.91 9.16
CA TRP A 95 6.42 -5.68 9.30
C TRP A 95 6.00 -6.41 8.02
N VAL A 96 6.30 -5.87 6.83
CA VAL A 96 6.03 -6.54 5.55
C VAL A 96 6.97 -7.73 5.36
N THR A 97 8.24 -7.57 5.72
CA THR A 97 9.24 -8.66 5.62
C THR A 97 8.97 -9.77 6.64
N GLU A 98 8.45 -9.42 7.81
CA GLU A 98 8.08 -10.35 8.88
C GLU A 98 6.64 -10.88 8.74
N HIS A 99 5.93 -10.54 7.66
CA HIS A 99 4.56 -10.97 7.36
C HIS A 99 3.55 -10.65 8.47
N GLN A 100 3.77 -9.53 9.19
CA GLN A 100 2.89 -9.07 10.26
C GLN A 100 1.72 -8.27 9.69
N ASN A 101 0.60 -8.26 10.41
CA ASN A 101 -0.59 -7.50 10.06
C ASN A 101 -0.65 -6.15 10.80
N ILE A 102 -1.50 -5.24 10.31
CA ILE A 102 -1.77 -3.96 10.98
C ILE A 102 -3.30 -3.79 11.09
N LEU A 103 -3.78 -3.52 12.30
CA LEU A 103 -5.18 -3.32 12.60
C LEU A 103 -5.38 -1.86 13.06
N LEU A 104 -6.13 -1.09 12.29
CA LEU A 104 -6.44 0.32 12.55
C LEU A 104 -7.91 0.43 12.98
N CYS A 105 -8.16 0.60 14.26
CA CYS A 105 -9.51 0.68 14.82
C CYS A 105 -9.82 2.10 15.29
N GLY A 106 -11.12 2.46 15.34
CA GLY A 106 -11.56 3.75 15.88
C GLY A 106 -12.74 4.38 15.11
N PRO A 107 -13.30 5.50 15.60
CA PRO A 107 -14.48 6.12 15.03
C PRO A 107 -14.28 6.64 13.61
N THR A 108 -15.37 6.95 12.93
CA THR A 108 -15.33 7.52 11.57
C THR A 108 -14.67 8.90 11.58
N GLY A 109 -13.78 9.13 10.60
CA GLY A 109 -13.17 10.44 10.39
C GLY A 109 -11.82 10.65 11.06
N VAL A 110 -11.35 9.76 11.95
CA VAL A 110 -10.04 9.88 12.64
C VAL A 110 -8.82 9.60 11.76
N GLY A 111 -9.03 9.27 10.48
CA GLY A 111 -7.93 9.11 9.51
C GLY A 111 -7.41 7.68 9.30
N LYS A 112 -8.13 6.62 9.73
CA LYS A 112 -7.73 5.21 9.53
C LYS A 112 -7.34 4.89 8.10
N THR A 113 -8.25 5.15 7.16
CA THR A 113 -8.02 4.90 5.73
C THR A 113 -6.82 5.68 5.19
N PHE A 114 -6.62 6.91 5.66
CA PHE A 114 -5.45 7.74 5.30
C PHE A 114 -4.15 7.07 5.75
N LEU A 115 -4.08 6.66 7.02
CA LEU A 115 -2.91 5.97 7.58
C LEU A 115 -2.63 4.64 6.85
N ALA A 116 -3.67 3.84 6.58
CA ALA A 116 -3.55 2.62 5.80
C ALA A 116 -2.98 2.88 4.40
N CYS A 117 -3.48 3.92 3.71
CA CYS A 117 -2.96 4.32 2.40
C CYS A 117 -1.51 4.83 2.48
N ALA A 118 -1.14 5.59 3.52
CA ALA A 118 0.23 6.07 3.73
C ALA A 118 1.22 4.91 3.95
N LEU A 119 0.85 3.92 4.77
CA LEU A 119 1.66 2.70 4.98
C LEU A 119 1.79 1.87 3.70
N ALA A 120 0.71 1.69 2.94
CA ALA A 120 0.73 0.98 1.66
C ALA A 120 1.54 1.75 0.59
N ASN A 121 1.49 3.08 0.58
CA ASN A 121 2.33 3.93 -0.27
C ASN A 121 3.82 3.71 0.05
N GLN A 122 4.18 3.73 1.33
CA GLN A 122 5.55 3.46 1.76
C GLN A 122 6.02 2.07 1.34
N ALA A 123 5.19 1.05 1.47
CA ALA A 123 5.52 -0.29 0.99
C ALA A 123 5.80 -0.29 -0.52
N CYS A 124 5.01 0.45 -1.33
CA CYS A 124 5.26 0.61 -2.77
C CYS A 124 6.60 1.29 -3.05
N ARG A 125 6.96 2.34 -2.30
CA ARG A 125 8.27 3.02 -2.39
C ARG A 125 9.42 2.08 -2.08
N GLN A 126 9.21 1.13 -1.17
CA GLN A 126 10.18 0.10 -0.79
C GLN A 126 10.17 -1.12 -1.72
N GLY A 127 9.55 -1.03 -2.88
CA GLY A 127 9.55 -2.08 -3.91
C GLY A 127 8.48 -3.16 -3.72
N ARG A 128 7.62 -3.08 -2.70
CA ARG A 128 6.56 -4.05 -2.42
C ARG A 128 5.30 -3.75 -3.23
N SER A 129 4.55 -4.77 -3.59
CA SER A 129 3.23 -4.60 -4.19
C SER A 129 2.17 -4.31 -3.12
N ALA A 130 1.21 -3.43 -3.43
CA ALA A 130 0.07 -3.18 -2.57
C ALA A 130 -1.25 -3.25 -3.36
N LEU A 131 -2.35 -3.54 -2.67
CA LEU A 131 -3.69 -3.47 -3.23
C LEU A 131 -4.66 -2.99 -2.14
N TYR A 132 -5.44 -1.96 -2.48
CA TYR A 132 -6.51 -1.46 -1.62
C TYR A 132 -7.86 -1.98 -2.10
N VAL A 133 -8.65 -2.52 -1.17
CA VAL A 133 -10.02 -2.96 -1.39
C VAL A 133 -10.92 -2.51 -0.23
N ARG A 134 -12.18 -2.27 -0.52
CA ARG A 134 -13.20 -2.09 0.52
C ARG A 134 -13.96 -3.38 0.72
N LEU A 135 -14.05 -3.87 1.96
CA LEU A 135 -14.73 -5.14 2.25
C LEU A 135 -16.15 -5.22 1.70
N PRO A 136 -17.00 -4.17 1.84
CA PRO A 136 -18.37 -4.19 1.31
C PRO A 136 -18.44 -4.25 -0.24
N ARG A 137 -17.34 -4.05 -0.94
CA ARG A 137 -17.26 -4.20 -2.41
C ARG A 137 -16.54 -5.47 -2.84
N LEU A 138 -15.59 -5.93 -2.03
CA LEU A 138 -14.82 -7.13 -2.31
C LEU A 138 -15.70 -8.37 -2.33
N LEU A 139 -16.48 -8.62 -1.26
CA LEU A 139 -17.28 -9.83 -1.14
C LEU A 139 -18.34 -9.98 -2.25
N PRO A 140 -19.14 -8.95 -2.58
CA PRO A 140 -20.03 -9.03 -3.74
C PRO A 140 -19.30 -9.26 -5.07
N ALA A 141 -18.10 -8.68 -5.25
CA ALA A 141 -17.32 -8.90 -6.46
C ALA A 141 -16.81 -10.35 -6.58
N LEU A 142 -16.43 -10.97 -5.45
CA LEU A 142 -16.05 -12.39 -5.43
C LEU A 142 -17.25 -13.29 -5.73
N ALA A 143 -18.45 -12.99 -5.20
CA ALA A 143 -19.67 -13.71 -5.49
C ALA A 143 -20.03 -13.67 -6.99
N ILE A 144 -19.93 -12.48 -7.63
CA ILE A 144 -20.09 -12.33 -9.08
C ILE A 144 -19.02 -13.14 -9.82
N GLY A 145 -17.77 -13.10 -9.34
CA GLY A 145 -16.64 -13.80 -9.93
C GLY A 145 -16.79 -15.33 -9.99
N ARG A 146 -17.61 -15.92 -9.10
CA ARG A 146 -17.97 -17.35 -9.21
C ARG A 146 -18.83 -17.65 -10.44
N GLY A 147 -19.71 -16.72 -10.80
CA GLY A 147 -20.58 -16.88 -11.98
C GLY A 147 -19.86 -16.64 -13.31
N ASP A 148 -18.91 -15.71 -13.37
CA ASP A 148 -18.17 -15.35 -14.60
C ASP A 148 -16.78 -16.01 -14.72
N GLY A 149 -16.39 -16.83 -13.74
CA GLY A 149 -15.11 -17.57 -13.72
C GLY A 149 -13.89 -16.74 -13.29
N SER A 150 -14.06 -15.49 -12.85
CA SER A 150 -12.94 -14.64 -12.41
C SER A 150 -12.54 -14.84 -10.94
N TYR A 151 -13.29 -15.64 -10.18
CA TYR A 151 -13.09 -15.89 -8.76
C TYR A 151 -11.66 -16.32 -8.42
N VAL A 152 -11.19 -17.42 -9.02
CA VAL A 152 -9.84 -17.97 -8.77
C VAL A 152 -8.74 -16.95 -9.07
N LYS A 153 -8.90 -16.20 -10.16
CA LYS A 153 -7.95 -15.13 -10.53
C LYS A 153 -7.94 -14.01 -9.50
N SER A 154 -9.10 -13.65 -8.97
CA SER A 154 -9.23 -12.61 -7.94
C SER A 154 -8.58 -13.05 -6.63
N LEU A 155 -8.85 -14.26 -6.15
CA LEU A 155 -8.18 -14.84 -4.97
C LEU A 155 -6.67 -14.89 -5.16
N ALA A 156 -6.18 -15.42 -6.27
CA ALA A 156 -4.75 -15.46 -6.58
C ALA A 156 -4.10 -14.07 -6.61
N GLN A 157 -4.82 -13.03 -7.03
CA GLN A 157 -4.33 -11.65 -6.95
C GLN A 157 -4.23 -11.17 -5.50
N LEU A 158 -5.24 -11.45 -4.67
CA LEU A 158 -5.25 -11.10 -3.26
C LEU A 158 -4.13 -11.83 -2.51
N ALA A 159 -3.98 -13.14 -2.74
CA ALA A 159 -2.96 -13.98 -2.11
C ALA A 159 -1.53 -13.52 -2.37
N LYS A 160 -1.18 -13.19 -3.63
CA LYS A 160 0.20 -12.84 -4.02
C LYS A 160 0.62 -11.41 -3.73
N THR A 161 -0.33 -10.50 -3.42
CA THR A 161 -0.03 -9.09 -3.14
C THR A 161 0.68 -8.96 -1.79
N ASP A 162 1.84 -8.27 -1.73
CA ASP A 162 2.62 -8.18 -0.50
C ASP A 162 1.86 -7.48 0.63
N VAL A 163 1.17 -6.37 0.34
CA VAL A 163 0.37 -5.60 1.30
C VAL A 163 -1.07 -5.48 0.80
N LEU A 164 -2.00 -6.17 1.45
CA LEU A 164 -3.43 -6.05 1.17
C LEU A 164 -4.07 -5.09 2.19
N VAL A 165 -4.68 -4.00 1.71
CA VAL A 165 -5.47 -3.09 2.54
C VAL A 165 -6.95 -3.45 2.40
N ILE A 166 -7.57 -3.88 3.49
CA ILE A 166 -9.02 -4.14 3.59
C ILE A 166 -9.65 -3.03 4.43
N ASP A 167 -10.36 -2.13 3.78
CA ASP A 167 -11.02 -0.98 4.42
C ASP A 167 -12.48 -1.30 4.74
N ASP A 168 -13.01 -0.66 5.78
CA ASP A 168 -14.40 -0.78 6.22
C ASP A 168 -14.79 -2.19 6.76
N TRP A 169 -13.89 -2.84 7.51
CA TRP A 169 -14.20 -4.10 8.22
C TRP A 169 -15.32 -3.91 9.24
N GLY A 170 -16.28 -4.85 9.26
CA GLY A 170 -17.40 -4.85 10.20
C GLY A 170 -18.47 -3.78 9.93
N LEU A 171 -18.44 -3.13 8.75
CA LEU A 171 -19.45 -2.12 8.37
C LEU A 171 -20.80 -2.74 7.98
N ALA A 172 -20.80 -3.98 7.51
CA ALA A 172 -21.99 -4.72 7.14
C ALA A 172 -21.91 -6.17 7.63
N PRO A 173 -23.06 -6.84 7.90
CA PRO A 173 -23.09 -8.25 8.24
C PRO A 173 -22.44 -9.10 7.14
N LEU A 174 -21.75 -10.17 7.55
CA LEU A 174 -21.16 -11.12 6.62
C LEU A 174 -22.15 -12.25 6.29
N THR A 175 -22.20 -12.63 5.03
CA THR A 175 -22.88 -13.85 4.60
C THR A 175 -22.01 -15.07 4.88
N ASP A 176 -22.58 -16.28 4.91
CA ASP A 176 -21.81 -17.52 5.08
C ASP A 176 -20.74 -17.69 4.01
N GLU A 177 -21.06 -17.32 2.78
CA GLU A 177 -20.14 -17.34 1.66
C GLU A 177 -19.01 -16.33 1.84
N GLY A 178 -19.34 -15.09 2.28
CA GLY A 178 -18.35 -14.06 2.57
C GLY A 178 -17.40 -14.43 3.71
N ARG A 179 -17.86 -15.17 4.73
CA ARG A 179 -16.99 -15.69 5.80
C ARG A 179 -15.99 -16.70 5.27
N ARG A 180 -16.43 -17.62 4.40
CA ARG A 180 -15.54 -18.62 3.77
C ARG A 180 -14.54 -17.94 2.85
N ASP A 181 -14.94 -16.92 2.07
CA ASP A 181 -14.03 -16.14 1.25
C ASP A 181 -12.95 -15.43 2.07
N LEU A 182 -13.34 -14.85 3.19
CA LEU A 182 -12.40 -14.21 4.11
C LEU A 182 -11.41 -15.22 4.70
N LEU A 183 -11.91 -16.37 5.13
CA LEU A 183 -11.04 -17.42 5.66
C LEU A 183 -10.02 -17.86 4.62
N GLU A 184 -10.43 -18.12 3.38
CA GLU A 184 -9.55 -18.51 2.27
C GLU A 184 -8.49 -17.44 1.98
N ILE A 185 -8.91 -16.16 1.90
CA ILE A 185 -7.99 -15.03 1.69
C ILE A 185 -6.94 -14.96 2.80
N PHE A 186 -7.33 -15.10 4.07
CA PHE A 186 -6.40 -14.96 5.18
C PHE A 186 -5.54 -16.21 5.39
N ASP A 187 -6.04 -17.37 5.04
CA ASP A 187 -5.28 -18.61 5.06
C ASP A 187 -4.12 -18.57 4.06
N ASP A 188 -4.40 -18.19 2.81
CA ASP A 188 -3.38 -18.00 1.77
C ASP A 188 -2.33 -16.95 2.13
N ARG A 189 -2.67 -15.98 2.98
CA ARG A 189 -1.79 -14.86 3.34
C ARG A 189 -1.04 -15.06 4.65
N HIS A 190 -1.54 -15.94 5.53
CA HIS A 190 -0.95 -16.18 6.84
C HIS A 190 0.51 -16.64 6.73
N GLY A 191 1.41 -15.98 7.46
CA GLY A 191 2.85 -16.28 7.45
C GLY A 191 3.58 -16.01 6.11
N ALA A 192 2.87 -15.53 5.07
CA ALA A 192 3.42 -15.30 3.74
C ALA A 192 3.31 -13.84 3.27
N ARG A 193 2.31 -13.11 3.71
CA ARG A 193 2.00 -11.74 3.28
C ARG A 193 1.40 -10.93 4.42
N SER A 194 1.35 -9.61 4.27
CA SER A 194 0.85 -8.68 5.28
C SER A 194 -0.49 -8.08 4.89
N THR A 195 -1.38 -7.92 5.88
CA THR A 195 -2.69 -7.30 5.68
C THR A 195 -2.86 -6.11 6.61
N ILE A 196 -3.38 -4.99 6.07
CA ILE A 196 -3.81 -3.83 6.84
C ILE A 196 -5.33 -3.82 6.86
N ILE A 197 -5.94 -3.81 8.04
CA ILE A 197 -7.39 -3.74 8.20
C ILE A 197 -7.75 -2.43 8.86
N THR A 198 -8.77 -1.74 8.33
CA THR A 198 -9.38 -0.61 9.02
C THR A 198 -10.78 -0.96 9.46
N SER A 199 -11.15 -0.60 10.69
CA SER A 199 -12.45 -0.89 11.26
C SER A 199 -12.96 0.26 12.16
N GLN A 200 -14.28 0.42 12.22
CA GLN A 200 -14.89 1.23 13.25
C GLN A 200 -15.06 0.46 14.57
N LEU A 201 -15.05 -0.86 14.50
CA LEU A 201 -15.15 -1.75 15.64
C LEU A 201 -13.77 -2.02 16.23
N GLN A 202 -13.66 -2.03 17.53
CA GLN A 202 -12.46 -2.55 18.21
C GLN A 202 -12.33 -4.06 17.96
N VAL A 203 -11.09 -4.57 17.94
CA VAL A 203 -10.80 -5.99 17.63
C VAL A 203 -11.60 -6.96 18.51
N LYS A 204 -11.82 -6.65 19.79
CA LYS A 204 -12.62 -7.46 20.72
C LYS A 204 -14.06 -7.74 20.26
N HIS A 205 -14.60 -6.90 19.35
CA HIS A 205 -15.96 -7.07 18.82
C HIS A 205 -16.00 -7.78 17.47
N TRP A 206 -14.83 -8.11 16.88
CA TRP A 206 -14.78 -8.72 15.55
C TRP A 206 -15.34 -10.14 15.54
N HIS A 207 -15.12 -10.91 16.61
CA HIS A 207 -15.68 -12.26 16.73
C HIS A 207 -17.20 -12.24 16.58
N THR A 208 -17.87 -11.39 17.35
CA THR A 208 -19.33 -11.22 17.26
C THR A 208 -19.77 -10.68 15.90
N SER A 209 -19.00 -9.77 15.30
CA SER A 209 -19.29 -9.18 13.98
C SER A 209 -19.17 -10.20 12.84
N ILE A 210 -18.30 -11.19 12.94
CA ILE A 210 -18.18 -12.29 11.98
C ILE A 210 -19.43 -13.18 12.04
N GLY A 211 -19.96 -13.44 13.23
CA GLY A 211 -21.28 -14.08 13.41
C GLY A 211 -21.33 -15.59 13.24
N ASP A 212 -20.19 -16.26 13.10
CA ASP A 212 -20.01 -17.72 13.16
C ASP A 212 -18.79 -18.01 14.05
N PRO A 213 -18.96 -18.68 15.20
CA PRO A 213 -17.86 -18.87 16.15
C PRO A 213 -16.65 -19.59 15.57
N THR A 214 -16.85 -20.66 14.82
CA THR A 214 -15.77 -21.49 14.27
C THR A 214 -14.97 -20.72 13.22
N LEU A 215 -15.66 -20.04 12.30
CA LEU A 215 -15.00 -19.22 11.28
C LEU A 215 -14.37 -17.97 11.89
N ALA A 216 -14.99 -17.40 12.93
CA ALA A 216 -14.43 -16.26 13.64
C ALA A 216 -13.09 -16.59 14.31
N ASP A 217 -13.03 -17.69 15.05
CA ASP A 217 -11.79 -18.16 15.67
C ASP A 217 -10.70 -18.35 14.61
N ALA A 218 -11.03 -19.06 13.52
CA ALA A 218 -10.07 -19.35 12.46
C ALA A 218 -9.57 -18.08 11.74
N ILE A 219 -10.46 -17.12 11.45
CA ILE A 219 -10.11 -15.85 10.80
C ILE A 219 -9.27 -14.98 11.73
N LEU A 220 -9.67 -14.86 13.00
CA LEU A 220 -9.01 -13.97 13.96
C LEU A 220 -7.63 -14.51 14.38
N ASP A 221 -7.46 -15.82 14.47
CA ASP A 221 -6.15 -16.43 14.71
C ASP A 221 -5.13 -15.98 13.66
N ARG A 222 -5.49 -15.99 12.39
CA ARG A 222 -4.63 -15.58 11.27
C ARG A 222 -4.38 -14.08 11.20
N LEU A 223 -5.31 -13.28 11.68
CA LEU A 223 -5.23 -11.82 11.59
C LEU A 223 -4.54 -11.17 12.78
N VAL A 224 -4.84 -11.66 14.02
CA VAL A 224 -4.53 -10.91 15.24
C VAL A 224 -3.24 -11.37 15.89
N HIS A 225 -2.86 -12.64 15.76
CA HIS A 225 -1.76 -13.26 16.52
C HIS A 225 -0.40 -12.52 16.35
N GLN A 226 -0.11 -11.96 15.17
CA GLN A 226 1.11 -11.20 14.89
C GLN A 226 0.79 -9.81 14.35
N ALA A 227 -0.22 -9.16 14.91
CA ALA A 227 -0.67 -7.87 14.40
C ALA A 227 -0.21 -6.69 15.27
N HIS A 228 0.14 -5.59 14.63
CA HIS A 228 0.25 -4.29 15.27
C HIS A 228 -1.14 -3.62 15.31
N THR A 229 -1.68 -3.44 16.50
CA THR A 229 -2.97 -2.77 16.68
C THR A 229 -2.76 -1.29 17.02
N MET A 230 -3.49 -0.41 16.33
CA MET A 230 -3.58 1.01 16.64
C MET A 230 -5.04 1.37 16.86
N ASP A 231 -5.39 1.68 18.09
CA ASP A 231 -6.69 2.20 18.47
C ASP A 231 -6.66 3.72 18.40
N LEU A 232 -7.36 4.27 17.41
CA LEU A 232 -7.46 5.70 17.19
C LEU A 232 -8.75 6.23 17.81
N ASP A 233 -8.68 7.43 18.36
CA ASP A 233 -9.80 8.10 19.02
C ASP A 233 -9.84 9.58 18.59
N GLY A 234 -10.82 10.34 19.11
CA GLY A 234 -10.93 11.77 18.92
C GLY A 234 -11.89 12.21 17.82
N GLU A 235 -11.88 13.51 17.54
CA GLU A 235 -12.80 14.13 16.60
C GLU A 235 -12.47 13.82 15.14
N SER A 236 -13.49 13.94 14.28
CA SER A 236 -13.36 13.75 12.84
C SER A 236 -12.50 14.86 12.22
N LEU A 237 -11.43 14.48 11.54
CA LEU A 237 -10.58 15.38 10.73
C LEU A 237 -11.35 16.07 9.58
N ARG A 238 -12.48 15.50 9.15
CA ARG A 238 -13.30 16.06 8.07
C ARG A 238 -14.10 17.31 8.48
N LYS A 239 -14.26 17.55 9.78
CA LYS A 239 -14.97 18.75 10.30
C LYS A 239 -14.17 20.05 10.14
N LYS A 240 -12.84 19.98 9.88
CA LYS A 240 -11.96 21.14 9.72
C LYS A 240 -11.96 21.75 8.30
N GLU A 241 -12.64 21.14 7.34
CA GLU A 241 -12.67 21.60 5.93
C GLU A 241 -13.88 22.47 5.56
N LYS A 242 -14.64 23.02 6.53
CA LYS A 242 -15.58 24.08 6.21
C LYS A 242 -14.86 25.43 6.43
N PRO A 243 -14.46 26.15 5.39
CA PRO A 243 -14.20 27.57 5.51
C PRO A 243 -15.56 28.25 5.81
N GLU A 244 -15.57 29.13 6.79
CA GLU A 244 -16.65 30.11 7.00
C GLU A 244 -16.74 31.06 5.81
#